data_fda226e0e12e25b3a11919307c099833
#
_entry.id   fda226e0e12e25b3a11919307c099833
#
_cell.length_a   1.000
_cell.length_b   1.000
_cell.length_c   1.000
_cell.angle_alpha   90.00
_cell.angle_beta   90.00
_cell.angle_gamma   90.00
#
_symmetry.space_group_name_H-M   'P 1'
#
loop_
_entity.id
_entity.type
_entity.pdbx_description
1 polymer ?
#
loop_
_entity_poly.entity_id
_entity_poly.type
_entity_poly.pdbx_seq_one_letter_code
_entity_poly.pdbx_strand_id
1 'polypeptide(L)'
;SVSISPFLILFCLNKKANSNKALNIGNHFVVNILSSSQSNICNQFANNNLSPSERFSEVKTSSTQNDIKIISDSVGWLECKVKNIVEGGDHFVYIGEAEMGNLSENQNPLVYHNSKIKKII
;
A
#
# COMPACT_ATOMS: atom_id res chain seq x y z
N SER A 1 0.08 2.14 -12.64
CA SER A 1 -0.94 3.20 -12.90
C SER A 1 -1.97 2.72 -13.90
N VAL A 2 -3.18 3.22 -13.80
CA VAL A 2 -4.28 2.92 -14.72
C VAL A 2 -4.49 4.09 -15.68
N SER A 3 -4.43 5.30 -15.13
CA SER A 3 -4.68 6.56 -15.86
C SER A 3 -3.81 7.66 -15.28
N ILE A 4 -3.51 8.67 -16.08
CA ILE A 4 -2.75 9.84 -15.63
C ILE A 4 -3.69 11.01 -15.36
N SER A 5 -4.75 11.17 -16.15
CA SER A 5 -5.73 12.24 -15.97
C SER A 5 -7.15 11.72 -16.15
N PRO A 6 -7.86 11.42 -15.05
CA PRO A 6 -7.43 11.49 -13.64
C PRO A 6 -6.33 10.47 -13.31
N PHE A 7 -5.60 10.73 -12.23
CA PHE A 7 -4.54 9.81 -11.78
C PHE A 7 -5.18 8.62 -11.06
N LEU A 8 -5.21 7.49 -11.73
CA LEU A 8 -5.77 6.25 -11.21
C LEU A 8 -4.70 5.18 -11.06
N ILE A 9 -4.76 4.47 -9.94
CA ILE A 9 -3.96 3.28 -9.68
C ILE A 9 -4.86 2.08 -9.44
N LEU A 10 -4.31 0.88 -9.55
CA LEU A 10 -5.01 -0.34 -9.13
C LEU A 10 -4.10 -1.20 -8.26
N PHE A 11 -4.73 -1.97 -7.41
CA PHE A 11 -4.11 -3.08 -6.69
C PHE A 11 -5.14 -4.21 -6.52
N CYS A 12 -4.64 -5.40 -6.22
CA CYS A 12 -5.47 -6.58 -6.02
C CYS A 12 -5.32 -7.10 -4.60
N LEU A 13 -6.42 -7.47 -3.95
CA LEU A 13 -6.43 -8.14 -2.65
C LEU A 13 -7.17 -9.47 -2.75
N ASN A 14 -6.62 -10.49 -2.10
CA ASN A 14 -7.33 -11.73 -1.88
C ASN A 14 -8.65 -11.45 -1.16
N LYS A 15 -9.74 -12.09 -1.59
CA LYS A 15 -11.09 -11.91 -0.99
C LYS A 15 -11.11 -12.19 0.51
N LYS A 16 -10.20 -13.05 1.00
CA LYS A 16 -10.06 -13.39 2.42
C LYS A 16 -9.26 -12.35 3.24
N ALA A 17 -8.65 -11.36 2.61
CA ALA A 17 -7.86 -10.35 3.30
C ALA A 17 -8.75 -9.47 4.18
N ASN A 18 -8.33 -9.24 5.42
CA ASN A 18 -9.07 -8.39 6.37
C ASN A 18 -9.20 -6.95 5.91
N SER A 19 -8.24 -6.45 5.14
CA SER A 19 -8.24 -5.08 4.62
C SER A 19 -9.45 -4.77 3.73
N ASN A 20 -10.07 -5.77 3.13
CA ASN A 20 -11.29 -5.56 2.32
C ASN A 20 -12.41 -4.88 3.11
N LYS A 21 -12.50 -5.09 4.42
CA LYS A 21 -13.55 -4.52 5.28
C LYS A 21 -13.48 -3.00 5.36
N ALA A 22 -12.29 -2.42 5.18
CA ALA A 22 -12.06 -0.98 5.26
C ALA A 22 -12.08 -0.28 3.89
N LEU A 23 -12.17 -1.03 2.79
CA LEU A 23 -12.00 -0.51 1.44
C LEU A 23 -13.34 -0.44 0.69
N ASN A 24 -14.26 0.37 1.20
CA ASN A 24 -15.53 0.64 0.51
C ASN A 24 -15.38 1.81 -0.48
N ILE A 25 -16.24 1.85 -1.49
CA ILE A 25 -16.29 2.99 -2.44
C ILE A 25 -16.36 4.31 -1.67
N GLY A 26 -15.50 5.24 -2.01
CA GLY A 26 -15.40 6.56 -1.38
C GLY A 26 -14.48 6.63 -0.17
N ASN A 27 -14.05 5.50 0.38
CA ASN A 27 -13.09 5.50 1.49
C ASN A 27 -11.69 5.85 1.00
N HIS A 28 -10.92 6.50 1.87
CA HIS A 28 -9.51 6.79 1.62
C HIS A 28 -8.62 5.65 2.07
N PHE A 29 -7.51 5.47 1.38
CA PHE A 29 -6.43 4.56 1.75
C PHE A 29 -5.09 5.15 1.33
N VAL A 30 -4.01 4.65 1.92
CA VAL A 30 -2.64 5.02 1.54
C VAL A 30 -1.91 3.80 1.01
N VAL A 31 -1.26 3.98 -0.14
CA VAL A 31 -0.26 3.05 -0.65
C VAL A 31 1.11 3.55 -0.23
N ASN A 32 1.83 2.75 0.56
CA ASN A 32 3.21 2.99 0.93
C ASN A 32 4.12 2.13 0.05
N ILE A 33 5.03 2.76 -0.68
CA ILE A 33 6.00 2.06 -1.52
C ILE A 33 7.28 1.91 -0.70
N LEU A 34 7.54 0.71 -0.20
CA LEU A 34 8.65 0.44 0.69
C LEU A 34 10.01 0.58 -0.02
N SER A 35 10.99 1.04 0.74
CA SER A 35 12.38 1.10 0.28
C SER A 35 13.09 -0.25 0.42
N SER A 36 14.22 -0.39 -0.27
CA SER A 36 15.03 -1.61 -0.26
C SER A 36 15.57 -1.99 1.13
N SER A 37 15.60 -1.06 2.08
CA SER A 37 15.99 -1.30 3.48
C SER A 37 14.84 -1.76 4.38
N GLN A 38 13.61 -1.81 3.86
CA GLN A 38 12.40 -2.07 4.65
C GLN A 38 11.81 -3.47 4.44
N SER A 39 12.65 -4.46 4.11
CA SER A 39 12.19 -5.84 3.93
C SER A 39 11.53 -6.44 5.19
N ASN A 40 12.02 -6.06 6.37
CA ASN A 40 11.45 -6.44 7.65
C ASN A 40 10.01 -5.93 7.82
N ILE A 41 9.74 -4.70 7.42
CA ILE A 41 8.38 -4.11 7.45
C ILE A 41 7.47 -4.87 6.48
N CYS A 42 7.94 -5.15 5.28
CA CYS A 42 7.19 -5.95 4.30
C CYS A 42 6.78 -7.30 4.89
N ASN A 43 7.71 -8.03 5.51
CA ASN A 43 7.45 -9.33 6.12
C ASN A 43 6.47 -9.21 7.31
N GLN A 44 6.59 -8.17 8.12
CA GLN A 44 5.69 -7.92 9.24
C GLN A 44 4.26 -7.67 8.78
N PHE A 45 4.06 -6.84 7.76
CA PHE A 45 2.74 -6.58 7.20
C PHE A 45 2.15 -7.76 6.44
N ALA A 46 2.97 -8.63 5.88
CA ALA A 46 2.54 -9.85 5.21
C ALA A 46 2.16 -10.98 6.19
N ASN A 47 2.47 -10.84 7.46
CA ASN A 47 2.15 -11.86 8.47
C ASN A 47 0.68 -11.80 8.87
N ASN A 48 -0.09 -12.80 8.41
CA ASN A 48 -1.53 -12.88 8.66
C ASN A 48 -1.90 -13.20 10.13
N ASN A 49 -0.93 -13.60 10.95
CA ASN A 49 -1.14 -13.88 12.38
C ASN A 49 -1.11 -12.61 13.24
N LEU A 50 -0.66 -11.48 12.69
CA LEU A 50 -0.57 -10.22 13.41
C LEU A 50 -1.86 -9.41 13.25
N SER A 51 -2.31 -8.79 14.35
CA SER A 51 -3.36 -7.77 14.32
C SER A 51 -2.86 -6.49 13.62
N PRO A 52 -3.76 -5.58 13.22
CA PRO A 52 -3.34 -4.30 12.64
C PRO A 52 -2.37 -3.50 13.54
N SER A 53 -2.62 -3.45 14.85
CA SER A 53 -1.73 -2.76 15.79
C SER A 53 -0.36 -3.46 15.92
N GLU A 54 -0.33 -4.78 15.90
CA GLU A 54 0.92 -5.55 15.93
C GLU A 54 1.73 -5.35 14.65
N ARG A 55 1.07 -5.21 13.48
CA ARG A 55 1.76 -4.93 12.22
C ARG A 55 2.48 -3.59 12.23
N PHE A 56 1.92 -2.59 12.93
CA PHE A 56 2.53 -1.27 13.08
C PHE A 56 3.50 -1.17 14.25
N SER A 57 3.65 -2.23 15.07
CA SER A 57 4.56 -2.23 16.21
C SER A 57 5.99 -1.90 15.76
N GLU A 58 6.60 -0.91 16.43
CA GLU A 58 7.95 -0.43 16.15
C GLU A 58 8.15 0.16 14.74
N VAL A 59 7.08 0.37 14.00
CA VAL A 59 7.12 1.02 12.68
C VAL A 59 6.92 2.52 12.87
N LYS A 60 7.91 3.31 12.46
CA LYS A 60 7.82 4.76 12.50
C LYS A 60 6.86 5.26 11.43
N THR A 61 5.85 6.03 11.83
CA THR A 61 4.81 6.54 10.94
C THR A 61 4.53 8.02 11.18
N SER A 62 3.98 8.66 10.17
CA SER A 62 3.24 9.92 10.24
C SER A 62 1.82 9.68 9.75
N SER A 63 0.99 10.71 9.68
CA SER A 63 -0.40 10.58 9.25
C SER A 63 -0.76 11.60 8.17
N THR A 64 -1.67 11.23 7.28
CA THR A 64 -2.30 12.16 6.35
C THR A 64 -3.33 13.02 7.06
N GLN A 65 -3.91 13.99 6.34
CA GLN A 65 -5.03 14.81 6.86
C GLN A 65 -6.28 13.97 7.17
N ASN A 66 -6.43 12.81 6.53
CA ASN A 66 -7.51 11.87 6.80
C ASN A 66 -7.14 10.83 7.86
N ASP A 67 -6.07 11.07 8.64
CA ASP A 67 -5.60 10.22 9.73
C ASP A 67 -5.23 8.79 9.30
N ILE A 68 -4.67 8.66 8.11
CA ILE A 68 -4.18 7.38 7.60
C ILE A 68 -2.66 7.34 7.69
N LYS A 69 -2.10 6.23 8.16
CA LYS A 69 -0.67 6.11 8.44
C LYS A 69 0.19 6.07 7.19
N ILE A 70 1.24 6.86 7.24
CA ILE A 70 2.33 6.88 6.25
C ILE A 70 3.56 6.26 6.90
N ILE A 71 4.14 5.23 6.28
CA ILE A 71 5.35 4.57 6.78
C ILE A 71 6.55 5.47 6.44
N SER A 72 7.31 5.85 7.47
CA SER A 72 8.50 6.69 7.31
C SER A 72 9.58 5.96 6.51
N ASP A 73 10.44 6.73 5.84
CA ASP A 73 11.58 6.23 5.05
C ASP A 73 11.19 5.34 3.85
N SER A 74 9.93 5.36 3.45
CA SER A 74 9.47 4.73 2.21
C SER A 74 9.96 5.50 0.98
N VAL A 75 9.97 4.84 -0.18
CA VAL A 75 10.25 5.50 -1.48
C VAL A 75 9.24 6.58 -1.76
N GLY A 76 7.99 6.33 -1.38
CA GLY A 76 6.92 7.28 -1.54
C GLY A 76 5.60 6.73 -1.02
N TRP A 77 4.60 7.58 -1.03
CA TRP A 77 3.25 7.21 -0.66
C TRP A 77 2.23 7.96 -1.50
N LEU A 78 1.06 7.35 -1.67
CA LEU A 78 -0.09 7.95 -2.35
C LEU A 78 -1.32 7.77 -1.46
N GLU A 79 -2.02 8.85 -1.16
CA GLU A 79 -3.36 8.78 -0.59
C GLU A 79 -4.38 8.79 -1.72
N CYS A 80 -5.23 7.80 -1.71
CA CYS A 80 -6.20 7.55 -2.77
C CYS A 80 -7.60 7.40 -2.19
N LYS A 81 -8.57 7.61 -3.05
CA LYS A 81 -9.99 7.34 -2.78
C LYS A 81 -10.47 6.17 -3.63
N VAL A 82 -11.12 5.19 -3.02
CA VAL A 82 -11.66 4.04 -3.76
C VAL A 82 -12.75 4.49 -4.73
N LYS A 83 -12.55 4.24 -6.01
CA LYS A 83 -13.51 4.57 -7.08
C LYS A 83 -14.30 3.38 -7.57
N ASN A 84 -13.62 2.24 -7.77
CA ASN A 84 -14.23 1.02 -8.29
C ASN A 84 -13.68 -0.19 -7.57
N ILE A 85 -14.52 -1.21 -7.41
CA ILE A 85 -14.15 -2.52 -6.91
C ILE A 85 -14.69 -3.55 -7.91
N VAL A 86 -13.82 -4.40 -8.45
CA VAL A 86 -14.18 -5.40 -9.45
C VAL A 86 -13.75 -6.77 -8.96
N GLU A 87 -14.62 -7.77 -9.13
CA GLU A 87 -14.25 -9.15 -8.85
C GLU A 87 -13.30 -9.69 -9.91
N GLY A 88 -12.22 -10.33 -9.46
CA GLY A 88 -11.24 -11.00 -10.30
C GLY A 88 -10.90 -12.38 -9.72
N GLY A 89 -11.76 -13.38 -9.91
CA GLY A 89 -11.51 -14.71 -9.38
C GLY A 89 -11.51 -14.74 -7.85
N ASP A 90 -10.40 -15.13 -7.24
CA ASP A 90 -10.21 -15.17 -5.77
C ASP A 90 -9.73 -13.84 -5.18
N HIS A 91 -9.65 -12.80 -5.99
CA HIS A 91 -9.24 -11.44 -5.62
C HIS A 91 -10.32 -10.40 -5.94
N PHE A 92 -10.22 -9.27 -5.28
CA PHE A 92 -10.84 -8.02 -5.72
C PHE A 92 -9.79 -7.12 -6.36
N VAL A 93 -10.16 -6.44 -7.43
CA VAL A 93 -9.37 -5.37 -8.05
C VAL A 93 -9.92 -4.03 -7.58
N TYR A 94 -9.09 -3.25 -6.91
CA TYR A 94 -9.44 -1.92 -6.45
C TYR A 94 -8.85 -0.87 -7.38
N ILE A 95 -9.67 0.05 -7.84
CA ILE A 95 -9.21 1.24 -8.56
C ILE A 95 -9.37 2.43 -7.66
N GLY A 96 -8.27 3.13 -7.41
CA GLY A 96 -8.23 4.32 -6.57
C GLY A 96 -7.78 5.54 -7.35
N GLU A 97 -8.37 6.69 -7.05
CA GLU A 97 -7.93 7.99 -7.54
C GLU A 97 -6.96 8.61 -6.54
N ALA A 98 -5.74 8.86 -6.99
CA ALA A 98 -4.72 9.50 -6.16
C ALA A 98 -5.03 11.00 -6.01
N GLU A 99 -5.11 11.45 -4.76
CA GLU A 99 -5.43 12.84 -4.41
C GLU A 99 -4.20 13.58 -3.87
N MET A 100 -3.30 12.87 -3.21
CA MET A 100 -2.11 13.43 -2.57
C MET A 100 -1.01 12.38 -2.50
N GLY A 101 0.22 12.82 -2.42
CA GLY A 101 1.35 11.93 -2.26
C GLY A 101 2.68 12.65 -2.17
N ASN A 102 3.72 11.88 -1.94
CA ASN A 102 5.09 12.37 -1.93
C ASN A 102 6.05 11.28 -2.39
N LEU A 103 7.10 11.66 -3.06
CA LEU A 103 8.16 10.79 -3.54
C LEU A 103 9.49 11.20 -2.87
N SER A 104 10.23 10.21 -2.38
CA SER A 104 11.60 10.39 -1.92
C SER A 104 12.57 10.11 -3.06
N GLU A 105 13.36 11.10 -3.47
CA GLU A 105 14.27 10.99 -4.60
C GLU A 105 15.50 10.09 -4.33
N ASN A 106 15.81 9.83 -3.05
CA ASN A 106 17.05 9.17 -2.64
C ASN A 106 16.86 7.72 -2.17
N GLN A 107 15.69 7.12 -2.43
CA GLN A 107 15.38 5.77 -1.98
C GLN A 107 15.19 4.83 -3.16
N ASN A 108 15.76 3.63 -3.06
CA ASN A 108 15.51 2.55 -4.00
C ASN A 108 14.32 1.71 -3.53
N PRO A 109 13.40 1.32 -4.43
CA PRO A 109 12.25 0.53 -4.04
C PRO A 109 12.62 -0.91 -3.66
N LEU A 110 11.79 -1.47 -2.78
CA LEU A 110 11.82 -2.90 -2.48
C LEU A 110 11.18 -3.66 -3.64
N VAL A 111 11.85 -4.70 -4.11
CA VAL A 111 11.39 -5.49 -5.25
C VAL A 111 11.08 -6.92 -4.82
N TYR A 112 9.92 -7.42 -5.27
CA TYR A 112 9.52 -8.81 -5.13
C TYR A 112 9.62 -9.51 -6.48
N HIS A 113 10.50 -10.50 -6.57
CA HIS A 113 10.76 -11.23 -7.80
C HIS A 113 11.06 -12.70 -7.51
N ASN A 114 10.45 -13.61 -8.25
CA ASN A 114 10.58 -15.06 -8.06
C ASN A 114 10.33 -15.49 -6.60
N SER A 115 9.23 -15.02 -6.02
CA SER A 115 8.82 -15.30 -4.65
C SER A 115 9.85 -14.88 -3.58
N LYS A 116 10.72 -13.94 -3.90
CA LYS A 116 11.75 -13.41 -2.99
C LYS A 116 11.81 -11.90 -3.04
N ILE A 117 12.10 -11.32 -1.87
CA ILE A 117 12.44 -9.89 -1.78
C ILE A 117 13.87 -9.71 -2.28
N LYS A 118 14.06 -8.75 -3.18
CA LYS A 118 15.36 -8.44 -3.78
C LYS A 118 15.62 -6.94 -3.77
N LYS A 119 16.90 -6.58 -3.84
CA LYS A 119 17.34 -5.21 -4.11
C LYS A 119 17.55 -5.02 -5.60
N ILE A 120 17.24 -3.82 -6.10
CA ILE A 120 17.67 -3.39 -7.44
C ILE A 120 19.16 -3.05 -7.34
N ILE A 121 19.90 -3.61 -8.24
CA ILE A 121 21.33 -3.34 -8.35
C ILE A 121 21.56 -2.07 -9.14
#